data_853ba4e66ae90d9e559d7d05d3eaed70
#
_entry.id   853ba4e66ae90d9e559d7d05d3eaed70
#
_cell.length_a   1.000
_cell.length_b   1.000
_cell.length_c   1.000
_cell.angle_alpha   90.00
_cell.angle_beta   90.00
_cell.angle_gamma   90.00
#
_symmetry.space_group_name_H-M   'P 1'
#
loop_
_entity.id
_entity.type
_entity.pdbx_description
1 polymer ?
#
loop_
_entity_poly.entity_id
_entity_poly.type
_entity_poly.pdbx_seq_one_letter_code
_entity_poly.pdbx_strand_id
1 'polypeptide(L)'
;IFDDMELEWLFVSISLRDTGLPLKEIKRYIELYQQGDSTLQQRFEIMSKQREKVLEEMENLKLRIKVLDRKVDHYAKLLAGKEDECSHEYMQKLIWKGRKKNKK
;
A
#
# COMPACT_ATOMS: atom_id res chain seq x y z
N ILE A 1 12.27 -31.66 -9.82
CA ILE A 1 13.43 -30.80 -10.09
C ILE A 1 13.02 -29.73 -11.12
N PHE A 2 13.17 -28.50 -10.77
CA PHE A 2 12.85 -27.38 -11.66
C PHE A 2 14.03 -27.10 -12.57
N ASP A 3 13.77 -26.80 -13.84
CA ASP A 3 14.82 -26.32 -14.74
C ASP A 3 15.07 -24.81 -14.45
N ASP A 4 16.11 -24.26 -15.10
CA ASP A 4 16.51 -22.87 -14.87
C ASP A 4 15.39 -21.89 -15.24
N MET A 5 14.63 -22.16 -16.30
CA MET A 5 13.52 -21.33 -16.74
C MET A 5 12.38 -21.34 -15.72
N GLU A 6 12.05 -22.49 -15.16
CA GLU A 6 11.01 -22.61 -14.14
C GLU A 6 11.40 -21.89 -12.87
N LEU A 7 12.66 -21.96 -12.46
CA LEU A 7 13.18 -21.21 -11.32
C LEU A 7 13.08 -19.70 -11.54
N GLU A 8 13.40 -19.24 -12.75
CA GLU A 8 13.30 -17.84 -13.10
C GLU A 8 11.85 -17.33 -12.96
N TRP A 9 10.90 -18.10 -13.49
CA TRP A 9 9.47 -17.77 -13.35
C TRP A 9 9.01 -17.77 -11.91
N LEU A 10 9.52 -18.68 -11.11
CA LEU A 10 9.20 -18.73 -9.68
C LEU A 10 9.68 -17.46 -8.98
N PHE A 11 10.91 -17.01 -9.25
CA PHE A 11 11.44 -15.77 -8.68
C PHE A 11 10.62 -14.55 -9.12
N VAL A 12 10.26 -14.47 -10.39
CA VAL A 12 9.42 -13.40 -10.91
C VAL A 12 8.07 -13.37 -10.19
N SER A 13 7.45 -14.53 -10.05
CA SER A 13 6.15 -14.65 -9.37
C SER A 13 6.21 -14.20 -7.92
N ILE A 14 7.25 -14.61 -7.20
CA ILE A 14 7.46 -14.22 -5.81
C ILE A 14 7.66 -12.70 -5.70
N SER A 15 8.50 -12.14 -6.55
CA SER A 15 8.78 -10.70 -6.57
C SER A 15 7.51 -9.89 -6.81
N LEU A 16 6.70 -10.30 -7.77
CA LEU A 16 5.45 -9.62 -8.09
C LEU A 16 4.42 -9.75 -6.96
N ARG A 17 4.35 -10.92 -6.35
CA ARG A 17 3.46 -11.12 -5.20
C ARG A 17 3.84 -10.22 -4.04
N ASP A 18 5.13 -10.03 -3.81
CA ASP A 18 5.63 -9.15 -2.74
C ASP A 18 5.23 -7.69 -2.96
N THR A 19 4.98 -7.28 -4.21
CA THR A 19 4.47 -5.93 -4.50
C THR A 19 2.97 -5.79 -4.24
N GLY A 20 2.30 -6.89 -3.87
CA GLY A 20 0.86 -6.89 -3.64
C GLY A 20 0.05 -7.17 -4.90
N LEU A 21 0.69 -7.50 -6.03
CA LEU A 21 -0.03 -7.79 -7.26
C LEU A 21 -0.85 -9.08 -7.10
N PRO A 22 -2.16 -9.05 -7.40
CA PRO A 22 -3.00 -10.25 -7.28
C PRO A 22 -2.53 -11.38 -8.19
N LEU A 23 -2.76 -12.61 -7.78
CA LEU A 23 -2.35 -13.80 -8.52
C LEU A 23 -2.87 -13.78 -9.96
N LYS A 24 -4.09 -13.34 -10.17
CA LYS A 24 -4.70 -13.20 -11.49
C LYS A 24 -3.88 -12.30 -12.40
N GLU A 25 -3.40 -11.18 -11.87
CA GLU A 25 -2.58 -10.23 -12.63
C GLU A 25 -1.16 -10.76 -12.85
N ILE A 26 -0.63 -11.53 -11.90
CA ILE A 26 0.68 -12.18 -12.07
C ILE A 26 0.63 -13.16 -13.24
N LYS A 27 -0.41 -13.98 -13.31
CA LYS A 27 -0.60 -14.93 -14.41
C LYS A 27 -0.71 -14.21 -15.75
N ARG A 28 -1.49 -13.15 -15.78
CA ARG A 28 -1.65 -12.33 -16.99
C ARG A 28 -0.32 -11.73 -17.43
N TYR A 29 0.46 -11.21 -16.49
CA TYR A 29 1.76 -10.63 -16.77
C TYR A 29 2.70 -11.67 -17.38
N ILE A 30 2.74 -12.88 -16.81
CA ILE A 30 3.60 -13.95 -17.31
C ILE A 30 3.18 -14.35 -18.74
N GLU A 31 1.88 -14.48 -19.00
CA GLU A 31 1.36 -14.81 -20.32
C GLU A 31 1.75 -13.74 -21.35
N LEU A 32 1.63 -12.48 -20.98
CA LEU A 32 2.02 -11.36 -21.85
C LEU A 32 3.52 -11.37 -22.13
N TYR A 33 4.31 -11.63 -21.09
CA TYR A 33 5.75 -11.71 -21.26
C TYR A 33 6.16 -12.81 -22.26
N GLN A 34 5.50 -13.95 -22.18
CA GLN A 34 5.75 -15.06 -23.09
C GLN A 34 5.39 -14.76 -24.55
N GLN A 35 4.47 -13.83 -24.77
CA GLN A 35 4.09 -13.38 -26.10
C GLN A 35 5.11 -12.43 -26.73
N GLY A 36 6.06 -11.92 -25.94
CA GLY A 36 7.16 -11.11 -26.45
C GLY A 36 6.89 -9.61 -26.44
N ASP A 37 7.71 -8.89 -27.20
CA ASP A 37 7.77 -7.43 -27.15
C ASP A 37 6.49 -6.72 -27.60
N SER A 38 5.61 -7.40 -28.34
CA SER A 38 4.33 -6.84 -28.74
C SER A 38 3.42 -6.50 -27.54
N THR A 39 3.74 -7.04 -26.37
CA THR A 39 2.95 -6.83 -25.15
C THR A 39 3.59 -5.87 -24.15
N LEU A 40 4.65 -5.16 -24.54
CA LEU A 40 5.36 -4.23 -23.65
C LEU A 40 4.43 -3.18 -23.05
N GLN A 41 3.55 -2.59 -23.87
CA GLN A 41 2.62 -1.56 -23.38
C GLN A 41 1.68 -2.11 -22.32
N GLN A 42 1.14 -3.30 -22.54
CA GLN A 42 0.23 -3.97 -21.61
C GLN A 42 0.93 -4.29 -20.29
N ARG A 43 2.17 -4.78 -20.36
CA ARG A 43 2.97 -5.07 -19.17
C ARG A 43 3.29 -3.79 -18.39
N PHE A 44 3.63 -2.74 -19.10
CA PHE A 44 3.88 -1.43 -18.49
C PHE A 44 2.65 -0.92 -17.74
N GLU A 45 1.48 -1.07 -18.33
CA GLU A 45 0.22 -0.65 -17.70
C GLU A 45 -0.08 -1.42 -16.41
N ILE A 46 0.17 -2.75 -16.41
CA ILE A 46 -0.02 -3.56 -15.22
C ILE A 46 0.88 -3.08 -14.07
N MET A 47 2.15 -2.84 -14.37
CA MET A 47 3.12 -2.38 -13.37
C MET A 47 2.80 -0.97 -12.89
N SER A 48 2.46 -0.06 -13.78
CA SER A 48 2.12 1.32 -13.45
C SER A 48 0.90 1.38 -12.54
N LYS A 49 -0.12 0.60 -12.85
CA LYS A 49 -1.35 0.54 -12.07
C LYS A 49 -1.09 0.03 -10.65
N GLN A 50 -0.27 -1.00 -10.52
CA GLN A 50 0.10 -1.53 -9.21
C GLN A 50 0.93 -0.52 -8.42
N ARG A 51 1.84 0.19 -9.08
CA ARG A 51 2.61 1.25 -8.43
C ARG A 51 1.69 2.34 -7.86
N GLU A 52 0.68 2.75 -8.62
CA GLU A 52 -0.30 3.73 -8.15
C GLU A 52 -1.03 3.25 -6.90
N LYS A 53 -1.45 2.00 -6.87
CA LYS A 53 -2.11 1.42 -5.69
C LYS A 53 -1.21 1.46 -4.47
N VAL A 54 0.05 1.11 -4.62
CA VAL A 54 1.02 1.10 -3.52
C VAL A 54 1.27 2.52 -3.02
N LEU A 55 1.34 3.49 -3.93
CA LEU A 55 1.48 4.90 -3.55
C LEU A 55 0.29 5.39 -2.72
N GLU A 56 -0.93 5.01 -3.11
CA GLU A 56 -2.13 5.33 -2.34
C GLU A 56 -2.10 4.69 -0.95
N GLU A 57 -1.70 3.43 -0.86
CA GLU A 57 -1.54 2.73 0.42
C GLU A 57 -0.54 3.44 1.32
N MET A 58 0.56 3.91 0.74
CA MET A 58 1.59 4.65 1.47
C MET A 58 1.03 5.96 2.04
N GLU A 59 0.26 6.69 1.26
CA GLU A 59 -0.39 7.93 1.73
C GLU A 59 -1.38 7.64 2.87
N ASN A 60 -2.16 6.56 2.74
CA ASN A 60 -3.09 6.16 3.79
C ASN A 60 -2.36 5.78 5.08
N LEU A 61 -1.24 5.09 4.96
CA LEU A 61 -0.42 4.73 6.13
C LEU A 61 0.17 5.97 6.80
N LYS A 62 0.60 6.96 6.03
CA LYS A 62 1.08 8.24 6.57
C LYS A 62 0.00 8.92 7.41
N LEU A 63 -1.24 8.92 6.95
CA LEU A 63 -2.35 9.50 7.69
C LEU A 63 -2.61 8.74 9.00
N ARG A 64 -2.55 7.41 8.96
CA ARG A 64 -2.70 6.58 10.16
C ARG A 64 -1.61 6.87 11.18
N ILE A 65 -0.37 7.05 10.73
CA ILE A 65 0.75 7.38 11.61
C ILE A 65 0.53 8.72 12.28
N LYS A 66 0.03 9.71 11.56
CA LYS A 66 -0.25 11.03 12.15
C LYS A 66 -1.25 10.94 13.31
N VAL A 67 -2.30 10.15 13.13
CA VAL A 67 -3.30 9.97 14.19
C VAL A 67 -2.67 9.27 15.38
N LEU A 68 -1.91 8.21 15.15
CA LEU A 68 -1.26 7.44 16.21
C LEU A 68 -0.21 8.27 16.96
N ASP A 69 0.58 9.07 16.24
CA ASP A 69 1.59 9.95 16.84
C ASP A 69 0.95 10.93 17.83
N ARG A 70 -0.19 11.50 17.47
CA ARG A 70 -0.91 12.40 18.37
C ARG A 70 -1.42 11.67 19.60
N LYS A 71 -1.94 10.47 19.45
CA LYS A 71 -2.39 9.63 20.57
C LYS A 71 -1.24 9.26 21.49
N VAL A 72 -0.12 8.83 20.92
CA VAL A 72 1.07 8.48 21.69
C VAL A 72 1.57 9.69 22.48
N ASP A 73 1.65 10.85 21.84
CA ASP A 73 2.09 12.08 22.49
C ASP A 73 1.14 12.48 23.61
N HIS A 74 -0.16 12.40 23.38
CA HIS A 74 -1.18 12.70 24.37
C HIS A 74 -1.02 11.85 25.63
N TYR A 75 -0.93 10.53 25.46
CA TYR A 75 -0.79 9.64 26.59
C TYR A 75 0.57 9.76 27.28
N ALA A 76 1.61 10.05 26.52
CA ALA A 76 2.93 10.31 27.10
C ALA A 76 2.90 11.52 28.05
N LYS A 77 2.20 12.58 27.63
CA LYS A 77 2.03 13.78 28.49
C LYS A 77 1.19 13.49 29.72
N LEU A 78 0.12 12.73 29.57
CA LEU A 78 -0.72 12.34 30.70
C LEU A 78 0.05 11.46 31.70
N LEU A 79 0.85 10.53 31.20
CA LEU A 79 1.69 9.67 32.06
C LEU A 79 2.76 10.48 32.81
N ALA A 80 3.23 11.57 32.21
CA ALA A 80 4.18 12.47 32.85
C ALA A 80 3.50 13.47 33.81
N GLY A 81 2.18 13.40 33.96
CA GLY A 81 1.41 14.29 34.83
C GLY A 81 1.20 15.67 34.25
N LYS A 82 1.33 15.84 32.95
CA LYS A 82 1.12 17.12 32.26
C LYS A 82 -0.26 17.15 31.60
N GLU A 83 -0.86 18.33 31.58
CA GLU A 83 -2.07 18.53 30.79
C GLU A 83 -1.72 18.57 29.32
N ASP A 84 -2.59 17.99 28.49
CA ASP A 84 -2.39 17.98 27.06
C ASP A 84 -3.46 18.84 26.39
N GLU A 85 -3.01 19.71 25.48
CA GLU A 85 -3.87 20.57 24.68
C GLU A 85 -4.52 19.80 23.51
N CYS A 86 -4.08 18.59 23.24
CA CYS A 86 -4.63 17.77 22.17
C CYS A 86 -5.99 17.23 22.59
N SER A 87 -7.03 18.02 22.36
CA SER A 87 -8.38 17.67 22.78
C SER A 87 -8.96 16.52 21.96
N HIS A 88 -9.88 15.80 22.58
CA HIS A 88 -10.70 14.78 21.92
C HIS A 88 -11.39 15.35 20.68
N GLU A 89 -11.81 16.61 20.74
CA GLU A 89 -12.45 17.28 19.62
C GLU A 89 -11.58 17.35 18.38
N TYR A 90 -10.30 17.67 18.55
CA TYR A 90 -9.37 17.74 17.43
C TYR A 90 -9.19 16.40 16.76
N MET A 91 -9.03 15.35 17.56
CA MET A 91 -8.90 13.99 17.04
C MET A 91 -10.17 13.53 16.32
N GLN A 92 -11.33 13.84 16.89
CA GLN A 92 -12.61 13.53 16.26
C GLN A 92 -12.76 14.24 14.91
N LYS A 93 -12.34 15.50 14.83
CA LYS A 93 -12.38 16.26 13.57
C LYS A 93 -11.51 15.63 12.50
N LEU A 94 -10.32 15.14 12.85
CA LEU A 94 -9.43 14.45 11.90
C LEU A 94 -10.06 13.16 11.37
N ILE A 95 -10.62 12.35 12.26
CA ILE A 95 -11.29 11.11 11.89
C ILE A 95 -12.51 11.40 11.03
N TRP A 96 -13.30 12.40 11.41
CA TRP A 96 -14.50 12.82 10.68
C TRP A 96 -14.16 13.28 9.26
N LYS A 97 -13.12 14.08 9.08
CA LYS A 97 -12.66 14.52 7.76
C LYS A 97 -12.25 13.35 6.88
N GLY A 98 -11.54 12.39 7.46
CA GLY A 98 -11.16 11.18 6.75
C GLY A 98 -12.36 10.37 6.29
N ARG A 99 -13.36 10.22 7.14
CA ARG A 99 -14.60 9.51 6.80
C ARG A 99 -15.41 10.23 5.72
N LYS A 100 -15.47 11.55 5.76
CA LYS A 100 -16.16 12.34 4.74
C LYS A 100 -15.55 12.16 3.36
N LYS A 101 -14.23 12.09 3.27
CA LYS A 101 -13.54 11.85 2.00
C LYS A 101 -13.85 10.49 1.42
N ASN A 102 -14.07 9.50 2.26
CA ASN A 102 -14.34 8.13 1.83
C ASN A 102 -15.82 7.85 1.59
N LYS A 103 -16.67 8.77 1.97
CA LYS A 103 -18.13 8.65 1.80
C LYS A 103 -18.57 9.34 0.50
N LYS A 104 -18.52 8.61 -0.55
CA LYS A 104 -19.20 9.05 -1.77
C LYS A 104 -20.21 8.05 -2.19
#